data_dbf75832a3161a75e1e6e595b3a49b18
#
_entry.id   dbf75832a3161a75e1e6e595b3a49b18
#
_cell.length_a   1.000
_cell.length_b   1.000
_cell.length_c   1.000
_cell.angle_alpha   90.00
_cell.angle_beta   90.00
_cell.angle_gamma   90.00
#
_symmetry.space_group_name_H-M   'P 1'
#
loop_
_entity.id
_entity.type
_entity.pdbx_description
1 polymer ?
#
loop_
_entity_poly.entity_id
_entity_poly.type
_entity_poly.pdbx_seq_one_letter_code
_entity_poly.pdbx_strand_id
1 'polypeptide(L)'
;MSEEQAALKADSQRSSAEKHTTDRIVTEELIAGWKALQPSCYTRVLVGAKTDLGSVRENNEDKFDFLEPSRESALASKGRLYGVADGMGGHSAGQIASELAMKTVIRSYYADQSTRIENSLQYAISEANGLIFDTAQMIPDRRDMGTTLTLGVLYEDRLIVAHTGDSRAYLLREGEIEQITRDHSWVAEQVSMGALTLQQAQLSPFRNIITRSIGTQPNVEPDFYLVELHEGDRILLCSDGLTGHLEPEDIVRLAGSQSAISAGPSVTAMKLVEVANERGGRDNITVLILDILEIEHQENAEELENLQAKPLTLLNEDEEESETNSTENGHDRSLFGSVI
;
A
#
# COMPACT_ATOMS: atom_id res chain seq x y z
N MET A 1 -16.38 29.87 -30.68
CA MET A 1 -15.95 28.50 -30.35
C MET A 1 -17.02 27.59 -30.95
N SER A 2 -16.65 26.77 -31.91
CA SER A 2 -17.58 25.86 -32.58
C SER A 2 -17.95 24.69 -31.69
N GLU A 3 -19.14 24.17 -31.85
CA GLU A 3 -19.63 22.95 -31.13
C GLU A 3 -18.68 21.75 -31.24
N GLU A 4 -17.88 21.68 -32.30
CA GLU A 4 -16.84 20.68 -32.52
C GLU A 4 -15.65 20.77 -31.53
N GLN A 5 -15.28 21.98 -31.10
CA GLN A 5 -14.23 22.18 -30.07
C GLN A 5 -14.70 21.86 -28.64
N ALA A 6 -16.00 21.97 -28.40
CA ALA A 6 -16.60 21.56 -27.13
C ALA A 6 -16.72 20.03 -27.04
N ALA A 7 -17.03 19.35 -28.17
CA ALA A 7 -17.11 17.90 -28.23
C ALA A 7 -15.70 17.24 -28.05
N LEU A 8 -14.67 17.81 -28.68
CA LEU A 8 -13.28 17.32 -28.54
C LEU A 8 -12.71 17.50 -27.11
N LYS A 9 -13.11 18.55 -26.39
CA LYS A 9 -12.75 18.75 -24.98
C LYS A 9 -13.53 17.79 -24.06
N ALA A 10 -14.78 17.49 -24.35
CA ALA A 10 -15.57 16.54 -23.59
C ALA A 10 -15.06 15.11 -23.77
N ASP A 11 -14.59 14.75 -24.97
CA ASP A 11 -14.02 13.42 -25.24
C ASP A 11 -12.61 13.24 -24.63
N SER A 12 -11.80 14.31 -24.57
CA SER A 12 -10.48 14.24 -23.91
C SER A 12 -10.62 14.16 -22.38
N GLN A 13 -11.66 14.77 -21.80
CA GLN A 13 -11.95 14.65 -20.37
C GLN A 13 -12.60 13.32 -20.01
N ARG A 14 -13.38 12.70 -20.90
CA ARG A 14 -13.86 11.30 -20.72
C ARG A 14 -12.72 10.29 -20.80
N SER A 15 -11.79 10.47 -21.74
CA SER A 15 -10.63 9.56 -21.88
C SER A 15 -9.65 9.61 -20.70
N SER A 16 -9.54 10.73 -19.98
CA SER A 16 -8.71 10.81 -18.78
C SER A 16 -9.43 10.31 -17.51
N ALA A 17 -10.78 10.40 -17.46
CA ALA A 17 -11.58 9.87 -16.35
C ALA A 17 -11.74 8.35 -16.40
N GLU A 18 -11.64 7.72 -17.58
CA GLU A 18 -11.74 6.26 -17.75
C GLU A 18 -10.40 5.53 -17.51
N LYS A 19 -9.28 6.23 -17.30
CA LYS A 19 -7.95 5.61 -17.10
C LYS A 19 -7.57 5.38 -15.64
N HIS A 20 -8.36 5.83 -14.66
CA HIS A 20 -8.01 5.77 -13.25
C HIS A 20 -9.09 5.13 -12.37
N THR A 21 -9.57 3.97 -12.77
CA THR A 21 -10.33 3.12 -11.84
C THR A 21 -9.93 1.67 -12.11
N THR A 22 -8.75 1.31 -11.66
CA THR A 22 -8.48 -0.10 -11.40
C THR A 22 -9.15 -0.44 -10.08
N ASP A 23 -10.45 -0.76 -10.11
CA ASP A 23 -11.11 -1.51 -9.04
C ASP A 23 -10.43 -2.89 -8.95
N ARG A 24 -9.26 -2.93 -8.32
CA ARG A 24 -8.61 -4.19 -7.92
C ARG A 24 -9.17 -4.63 -6.58
N ILE A 25 -10.46 -4.93 -6.54
CA ILE A 25 -10.99 -5.79 -5.49
C ILE A 25 -10.31 -7.15 -5.72
N VAL A 26 -9.55 -7.59 -4.73
CA VAL A 26 -8.89 -8.90 -4.77
C VAL A 26 -9.98 -9.95 -4.77
N THR A 27 -10.27 -10.57 -5.92
CA THR A 27 -11.22 -11.67 -6.03
C THR A 27 -10.64 -12.94 -5.41
N GLU A 28 -11.50 -13.84 -4.91
CA GLU A 28 -11.08 -15.12 -4.32
C GLU A 28 -10.14 -15.93 -5.23
N GLU A 29 -10.20 -15.76 -6.55
CA GLU A 29 -9.34 -16.43 -7.52
C GLU A 29 -7.89 -15.93 -7.50
N LEU A 30 -7.64 -14.63 -7.31
CA LEU A 30 -6.30 -14.08 -7.11
C LEU A 30 -5.70 -14.58 -5.80
N ILE A 31 -6.53 -14.75 -4.78
CA ILE A 31 -6.16 -15.22 -3.46
C ILE A 31 -5.82 -16.73 -3.47
N ALA A 32 -6.48 -17.54 -4.29
CA ALA A 32 -6.26 -19.01 -4.35
C ALA A 32 -4.87 -19.40 -4.91
N GLY A 33 -4.18 -18.52 -5.63
CA GLY A 33 -2.85 -18.75 -6.19
C GLY A 33 -1.68 -18.56 -5.22
N TRP A 34 -1.90 -17.98 -4.04
CA TRP A 34 -0.84 -17.71 -3.08
C TRP A 34 -0.55 -18.92 -2.21
N LYS A 35 0.36 -19.78 -2.68
CA LYS A 35 1.03 -20.74 -1.80
C LYS A 35 2.02 -19.96 -0.94
N ALA A 36 2.08 -20.31 0.36
CA ALA A 36 3.16 -19.87 1.25
C ALA A 36 4.49 -20.43 0.73
N LEU A 37 5.09 -19.70 -0.19
CA LEU A 37 6.46 -19.91 -0.65
C LEU A 37 7.40 -19.26 0.36
N GLN A 38 8.61 -19.73 0.45
CA GLN A 38 9.71 -19.00 1.10
C GLN A 38 9.74 -17.57 0.54
N PRO A 39 10.02 -16.52 1.35
CA PRO A 39 10.02 -15.16 0.85
C PRO A 39 10.94 -15.07 -0.37
N SER A 40 10.37 -14.65 -1.50
CA SER A 40 11.08 -14.54 -2.78
C SER A 40 11.83 -13.24 -2.90
N CYS A 41 11.47 -12.26 -2.07
CA CYS A 41 12.15 -10.97 -2.03
C CYS A 41 12.10 -10.32 -0.64
N TYR A 42 13.01 -9.38 -0.43
CA TYR A 42 13.09 -8.55 0.77
C TYR A 42 12.96 -7.07 0.40
N THR A 43 11.95 -6.42 0.94
CA THR A 43 11.73 -4.99 0.72
C THR A 43 12.28 -4.18 1.88
N ARG A 44 13.20 -3.24 1.60
CA ARG A 44 13.70 -2.27 2.55
C ARG A 44 12.79 -1.04 2.57
N VAL A 45 12.30 -0.69 3.77
CA VAL A 45 11.35 0.41 3.97
C VAL A 45 11.85 1.37 5.04
N LEU A 46 11.57 2.66 4.87
CA LEU A 46 11.64 3.66 5.94
C LEU A 46 10.24 4.06 6.35
N VAL A 47 10.03 4.18 7.65
CA VAL A 47 8.74 4.53 8.23
C VAL A 47 8.82 5.88 8.91
N GLY A 48 7.81 6.71 8.72
CA GLY A 48 7.64 7.97 9.44
C GLY A 48 6.17 8.20 9.77
N ALA A 49 5.89 8.64 10.98
CA ALA A 49 4.53 8.92 11.39
C ALA A 49 4.44 10.18 12.25
N LYS A 50 3.29 10.83 12.20
CA LYS A 50 2.95 11.96 13.06
C LYS A 50 1.45 11.91 13.34
N THR A 51 1.09 12.05 14.60
CA THR A 51 -0.28 12.37 15.02
C THR A 51 -0.28 13.71 15.74
N ASP A 52 -1.37 14.45 15.63
CA ASP A 52 -1.55 15.75 16.22
C ASP A 52 -3.01 15.95 16.67
N LEU A 53 -3.18 16.71 17.73
CA LEU A 53 -4.49 17.01 18.29
C LEU A 53 -5.37 17.86 17.36
N GLY A 54 -4.72 18.58 16.45
CA GLY A 54 -5.37 19.66 15.73
C GLY A 54 -5.49 20.93 16.54
N SER A 55 -6.20 21.91 16.00
CA SER A 55 -6.37 23.25 16.62
C SER A 55 -7.65 23.40 17.41
N VAL A 56 -8.60 22.44 17.30
CA VAL A 56 -9.98 22.58 17.82
C VAL A 56 -10.33 21.51 18.84
N ARG A 57 -9.80 20.30 18.68
CA ARG A 57 -10.12 19.15 19.54
C ARG A 57 -9.38 19.24 20.88
N GLU A 58 -10.00 18.71 21.94
CA GLU A 58 -9.42 18.62 23.29
C GLU A 58 -8.73 17.27 23.54
N ASN A 59 -9.15 16.22 22.83
CA ASN A 59 -8.58 14.87 22.86
C ASN A 59 -8.12 14.43 21.49
N ASN A 60 -7.08 13.61 21.46
CA ASN A 60 -6.67 12.90 20.25
C ASN A 60 -7.27 11.49 20.26
N GLU A 61 -8.29 11.29 19.42
CA GLU A 61 -8.99 10.01 19.26
C GLU A 61 -8.35 9.17 18.14
N ASP A 62 -7.46 9.75 17.35
CA ASP A 62 -6.65 9.04 16.36
C ASP A 62 -5.58 8.17 16.99
N LYS A 63 -5.28 7.06 16.34
CA LYS A 63 -4.11 6.20 16.63
C LYS A 63 -3.43 5.76 15.36
N PHE A 64 -2.12 5.71 15.40
CA PHE A 64 -1.34 4.88 14.50
C PHE A 64 -0.50 3.90 15.31
N ASP A 65 -0.22 2.77 14.72
CA ASP A 65 0.72 1.80 15.29
C ASP A 65 1.28 0.92 14.17
N PHE A 66 2.40 0.28 14.42
CA PHE A 66 2.99 -0.65 13.47
C PHE A 66 3.83 -1.70 14.21
N LEU A 67 3.97 -2.85 13.59
CA LEU A 67 4.87 -3.89 14.05
C LEU A 67 5.72 -4.43 12.90
N GLU A 68 7.03 -4.33 13.07
CA GLU A 68 8.04 -4.94 12.23
C GLU A 68 8.69 -6.10 13.00
N PRO A 69 8.33 -7.36 12.68
CA PRO A 69 8.86 -8.49 13.43
C PRO A 69 10.37 -8.60 13.30
N SER A 70 11.06 -8.74 14.43
CA SER A 70 12.51 -9.02 14.45
C SER A 70 12.85 -10.48 14.17
N ARG A 71 11.85 -11.39 14.24
CA ARG A 71 12.02 -12.81 13.94
C ARG A 71 11.80 -13.03 12.45
N GLU A 72 12.80 -13.54 11.77
CA GLU A 72 12.75 -13.85 10.32
C GLU A 72 11.55 -14.73 9.95
N SER A 73 11.22 -15.74 10.76
CA SER A 73 10.07 -16.60 10.50
C SER A 73 8.72 -15.87 10.54
N ALA A 74 8.57 -14.90 11.45
CA ALA A 74 7.35 -14.09 11.51
C ALA A 74 7.31 -13.07 10.36
N LEU A 75 8.44 -12.49 10.01
CA LEU A 75 8.57 -11.59 8.85
C LEU A 75 8.25 -12.33 7.55
N ALA A 76 8.81 -13.54 7.38
CA ALA A 76 8.60 -14.39 6.22
C ALA A 76 7.16 -14.90 6.07
N SER A 77 6.42 -15.07 7.16
CA SER A 77 5.06 -15.62 7.13
C SER A 77 3.95 -14.58 7.22
N LYS A 78 4.22 -13.42 7.83
CA LYS A 78 3.21 -12.41 8.16
C LYS A 78 3.56 -11.01 7.65
N GLY A 79 4.80 -10.76 7.24
CA GLY A 79 5.23 -9.43 6.83
C GLY A 79 5.24 -8.41 7.96
N ARG A 80 5.19 -7.12 7.61
CA ARG A 80 5.17 -5.98 8.53
C ARG A 80 3.82 -5.31 8.46
N LEU A 81 3.22 -5.03 9.61
CA LEU A 81 1.89 -4.42 9.70
C LEU A 81 2.00 -2.96 10.14
N TYR A 82 1.29 -2.09 9.45
CA TYR A 82 1.16 -0.66 9.69
C TYR A 82 -0.32 -0.29 9.71
N GLY A 83 -0.72 0.68 10.54
CA GLY A 83 -2.11 1.05 10.58
C GLY A 83 -2.40 2.42 11.16
N VAL A 84 -3.55 2.96 10.73
CA VAL A 84 -4.17 4.17 11.24
C VAL A 84 -5.61 3.86 11.60
N ALA A 85 -6.08 4.42 12.72
CA ALA A 85 -7.43 4.30 13.23
C ALA A 85 -7.89 5.68 13.74
N ASP A 86 -9.07 6.11 13.29
CA ASP A 86 -9.72 7.34 13.70
C ASP A 86 -10.92 7.00 14.59
N GLY A 87 -10.83 7.38 15.85
CA GLY A 87 -11.80 7.01 16.87
C GLY A 87 -13.00 7.93 16.92
N MET A 88 -14.19 7.36 17.03
CA MET A 88 -15.44 8.09 17.14
C MET A 88 -16.24 7.66 18.38
N GLY A 89 -17.13 8.53 18.89
CA GLY A 89 -18.03 8.21 20.02
C GLY A 89 -18.06 9.27 21.11
N GLY A 90 -17.39 10.38 20.90
CA GLY A 90 -17.33 11.52 21.81
C GLY A 90 -16.51 11.28 23.09
N HIS A 91 -15.95 12.37 23.63
CA HIS A 91 -15.09 12.36 24.82
C HIS A 91 -13.90 11.40 24.68
N SER A 92 -13.72 10.47 25.63
CA SER A 92 -12.64 9.48 25.59
C SER A 92 -13.02 8.15 24.93
N ALA A 93 -14.25 8.01 24.42
CA ALA A 93 -14.74 6.74 23.89
C ALA A 93 -14.06 6.40 22.55
N GLY A 94 -13.92 7.38 21.65
CA GLY A 94 -13.20 7.22 20.38
C GLY A 94 -11.72 6.87 20.58
N GLN A 95 -11.04 7.54 21.50
CA GLN A 95 -9.65 7.23 21.86
C GLN A 95 -9.47 5.78 22.33
N ILE A 96 -10.43 5.29 23.14
CA ILE A 96 -10.41 3.91 23.62
C ILE A 96 -10.66 2.94 22.45
N ALA A 97 -11.61 3.26 21.58
CA ALA A 97 -11.93 2.42 20.44
C ALA A 97 -10.74 2.26 19.48
N SER A 98 -10.10 3.36 19.08
CA SER A 98 -8.94 3.34 18.18
C SER A 98 -7.75 2.60 18.82
N GLU A 99 -7.49 2.81 20.12
CA GLU A 99 -6.42 2.13 20.84
C GLU A 99 -6.68 0.63 20.98
N LEU A 100 -7.91 0.21 21.32
CA LEU A 100 -8.31 -1.20 21.41
C LEU A 100 -8.22 -1.87 20.04
N ALA A 101 -8.68 -1.20 18.97
CA ALA A 101 -8.60 -1.73 17.61
C ALA A 101 -7.16 -2.05 17.24
N MET A 102 -6.27 -1.06 17.31
CA MET A 102 -4.87 -1.23 16.91
C MET A 102 -4.16 -2.32 17.72
N LYS A 103 -4.28 -2.29 19.07
CA LYS A 103 -3.63 -3.29 19.92
C LYS A 103 -4.17 -4.71 19.68
N THR A 104 -5.49 -4.84 19.50
CA THR A 104 -6.11 -6.15 19.29
C THR A 104 -5.75 -6.70 17.93
N VAL A 105 -5.80 -5.88 16.89
CA VAL A 105 -5.43 -6.28 15.53
C VAL A 105 -3.98 -6.76 15.48
N ILE A 106 -3.03 -5.96 15.97
CA ILE A 106 -1.62 -6.35 15.94
C ILE A 106 -1.42 -7.69 16.68
N ARG A 107 -1.96 -7.82 17.90
CA ARG A 107 -1.83 -9.03 18.69
C ARG A 107 -2.44 -10.25 17.99
N SER A 108 -3.68 -10.14 17.51
CA SER A 108 -4.42 -11.26 16.94
C SER A 108 -3.88 -11.66 15.57
N TYR A 109 -3.45 -10.70 14.77
CA TYR A 109 -2.85 -10.94 13.46
C TYR A 109 -1.59 -11.80 13.55
N TYR A 110 -0.64 -11.44 14.43
CA TYR A 110 0.59 -12.23 14.59
C TYR A 110 0.43 -13.51 15.40
N ALA A 111 -0.65 -13.66 16.17
CA ALA A 111 -0.97 -14.89 16.89
C ALA A 111 -1.71 -15.91 16.02
N ASP A 112 -2.37 -15.48 14.97
CA ASP A 112 -3.14 -16.35 14.07
C ASP A 112 -2.23 -17.31 13.28
N GLN A 113 -2.69 -18.56 13.11
CA GLN A 113 -1.95 -19.63 12.47
C GLN A 113 -2.25 -19.76 10.96
N SER A 114 -3.13 -18.94 10.42
CA SER A 114 -3.42 -18.95 8.99
C SER A 114 -2.16 -18.62 8.18
N THR A 115 -1.96 -19.32 7.08
CA THR A 115 -0.87 -19.05 6.13
C THR A 115 -1.23 -17.91 5.14
N ARG A 116 -2.49 -17.45 5.16
CA ARG A 116 -2.97 -16.37 4.29
C ARG A 116 -3.09 -15.10 5.10
N ILE A 117 -2.46 -14.04 4.61
CA ILE A 117 -2.42 -12.73 5.25
C ILE A 117 -3.82 -12.14 5.41
N GLU A 118 -4.65 -12.24 4.36
CA GLU A 118 -6.02 -11.71 4.37
C GLU A 118 -6.90 -12.41 5.41
N ASN A 119 -6.77 -13.73 5.54
CA ASN A 119 -7.51 -14.48 6.55
C ASN A 119 -7.10 -14.05 7.97
N SER A 120 -5.80 -13.84 8.18
CA SER A 120 -5.28 -13.35 9.47
C SER A 120 -5.74 -11.93 9.76
N LEU A 121 -5.78 -11.05 8.74
CA LEU A 121 -6.32 -9.70 8.88
C LEU A 121 -7.82 -9.73 9.18
N GLN A 122 -8.60 -10.51 8.42
CA GLN A 122 -10.04 -10.67 8.65
C GLN A 122 -10.34 -11.17 10.06
N TYR A 123 -9.60 -12.18 10.53
CA TYR A 123 -9.72 -12.69 11.89
C TYR A 123 -9.39 -11.61 12.92
N ALA A 124 -8.26 -10.92 12.77
CA ALA A 124 -7.82 -9.90 13.71
C ALA A 124 -8.78 -8.70 13.79
N ILE A 125 -9.32 -8.29 12.63
CA ILE A 125 -10.33 -7.22 12.55
C ILE A 125 -11.64 -7.65 13.21
N SER A 126 -12.08 -8.90 13.01
CA SER A 126 -13.28 -9.44 13.65
C SER A 126 -13.15 -9.51 15.16
N GLU A 127 -11.98 -9.92 15.68
CA GLU A 127 -11.67 -9.90 17.11
C GLU A 127 -11.71 -8.48 17.70
N ALA A 128 -11.12 -7.50 16.99
CA ALA A 128 -11.15 -6.10 17.41
C ALA A 128 -12.56 -5.54 17.40
N ASN A 129 -13.34 -5.84 16.36
CA ASN A 129 -14.72 -5.42 16.23
C ASN A 129 -15.59 -5.97 17.39
N GLY A 130 -15.50 -7.27 17.65
CA GLY A 130 -16.24 -7.92 18.74
C GLY A 130 -15.91 -7.31 20.10
N LEU A 131 -14.61 -7.11 20.38
CA LEU A 131 -14.17 -6.52 21.65
C LEU A 131 -14.71 -5.09 21.85
N ILE A 132 -14.67 -4.25 20.83
CA ILE A 132 -15.14 -2.86 20.88
C ILE A 132 -16.67 -2.84 20.99
N PHE A 133 -17.37 -3.63 20.18
CA PHE A 133 -18.83 -3.74 20.22
C PHE A 133 -19.34 -4.18 21.57
N ASP A 134 -18.80 -5.27 22.14
CA ASP A 134 -19.18 -5.78 23.45
C ASP A 134 -18.90 -4.76 24.56
N THR A 135 -17.76 -4.07 24.50
CA THR A 135 -17.40 -3.01 25.45
C THR A 135 -18.41 -1.85 25.40
N ALA A 136 -18.81 -1.45 24.17
CA ALA A 136 -19.83 -0.41 23.99
C ALA A 136 -21.18 -0.80 24.53
N GLN A 137 -21.57 -2.08 24.44
CA GLN A 137 -22.83 -2.57 24.99
C GLN A 137 -22.82 -2.68 26.53
N MET A 138 -21.66 -3.03 27.11
CA MET A 138 -21.55 -3.26 28.56
C MET A 138 -21.41 -1.96 29.37
N ILE A 139 -20.82 -0.92 28.78
CA ILE A 139 -20.48 0.32 29.48
C ILE A 139 -21.32 1.48 28.93
N PRO A 140 -22.31 2.00 29.70
CA PRO A 140 -23.23 3.05 29.21
C PRO A 140 -22.53 4.30 28.67
N ASP A 141 -21.42 4.73 29.27
CA ASP A 141 -20.67 5.91 28.88
C ASP A 141 -19.83 5.69 27.61
N ARG A 142 -19.83 4.46 27.06
CA ARG A 142 -19.12 4.07 25.84
C ARG A 142 -20.04 3.62 24.71
N ARG A 143 -21.34 3.87 24.86
CA ARG A 143 -22.29 3.63 23.78
C ARG A 143 -21.86 4.42 22.54
N ASP A 144 -22.04 3.80 21.39
CA ASP A 144 -21.70 4.38 20.08
C ASP A 144 -20.18 4.61 19.85
N MET A 145 -19.30 4.08 20.72
CA MET A 145 -17.88 4.09 20.41
C MET A 145 -17.57 3.18 19.23
N GLY A 146 -16.71 3.67 18.36
CA GLY A 146 -16.22 2.95 17.21
C GLY A 146 -14.95 3.58 16.69
N THR A 147 -14.42 3.03 15.63
CA THR A 147 -13.25 3.59 14.98
C THR A 147 -13.19 3.20 13.49
N THR A 148 -12.58 4.03 12.67
CA THR A 148 -12.09 3.58 11.36
C THR A 148 -10.91 2.64 11.57
N LEU A 149 -10.52 1.93 10.53
CA LEU A 149 -9.31 1.12 10.52
C LEU A 149 -8.78 0.98 9.10
N THR A 150 -7.58 1.48 8.86
CA THR A 150 -6.86 1.33 7.60
C THR A 150 -5.50 0.72 7.89
N LEU A 151 -5.34 -0.53 7.48
CA LEU A 151 -4.14 -1.34 7.71
C LEU A 151 -3.42 -1.60 6.40
N GLY A 152 -2.09 -1.59 6.44
CA GLY A 152 -1.24 -2.06 5.36
C GLY A 152 -0.30 -3.16 5.86
N VAL A 153 -0.30 -4.32 5.22
CA VAL A 153 0.70 -5.36 5.45
C VAL A 153 1.68 -5.36 4.28
N LEU A 154 2.91 -4.99 4.57
CA LEU A 154 4.02 -5.12 3.63
C LEU A 154 4.55 -6.55 3.69
N TYR A 155 4.32 -7.29 2.63
CA TYR A 155 4.75 -8.67 2.47
C TYR A 155 5.45 -8.83 1.13
N GLU A 156 6.74 -9.19 1.17
CA GLU A 156 7.59 -9.23 -0.01
C GLU A 156 7.57 -7.87 -0.75
N ASP A 157 7.25 -7.87 -2.04
CA ASP A 157 7.10 -6.70 -2.93
C ASP A 157 5.66 -6.19 -3.02
N ARG A 158 4.81 -6.52 -2.04
CA ARG A 158 3.38 -6.22 -2.07
C ARG A 158 2.89 -5.57 -0.81
N LEU A 159 1.92 -4.68 -0.97
CA LEU A 159 1.14 -4.12 0.12
C LEU A 159 -0.29 -4.66 0.05
N ILE A 160 -0.70 -5.37 1.10
CA ILE A 160 -2.09 -5.78 1.28
C ILE A 160 -2.74 -4.78 2.21
N VAL A 161 -3.77 -4.08 1.71
CA VAL A 161 -4.51 -3.09 2.51
C VAL A 161 -5.83 -3.69 2.93
N ALA A 162 -6.14 -3.63 4.24
CA ALA A 162 -7.46 -3.92 4.79
C ALA A 162 -8.06 -2.62 5.34
N HIS A 163 -9.30 -2.31 4.95
CA HIS A 163 -9.87 -1.00 5.19
C HIS A 163 -11.32 -1.04 5.66
N THR A 164 -11.63 -0.20 6.64
CA THR A 164 -12.99 0.09 7.12
C THR A 164 -13.07 1.53 7.61
N GLY A 165 -13.96 2.34 7.03
CA GLY A 165 -14.17 3.75 7.41
C GLY A 165 -13.87 4.72 6.28
N ASP A 166 -13.41 5.93 6.62
CA ASP A 166 -13.07 7.02 5.70
C ASP A 166 -11.65 7.57 5.92
N SER A 167 -10.85 6.94 6.79
CA SER A 167 -9.39 7.06 6.76
C SER A 167 -8.87 6.49 5.44
N ARG A 168 -7.78 7.02 4.89
CA ARG A 168 -7.38 6.66 3.54
C ARG A 168 -5.98 6.10 3.44
N ALA A 169 -5.76 5.28 2.42
CA ALA A 169 -4.46 4.85 1.94
C ALA A 169 -4.21 5.39 0.53
N TYR A 170 -3.01 5.90 0.30
CA TYR A 170 -2.57 6.42 -1.00
C TYR A 170 -1.25 5.80 -1.42
N LEU A 171 -1.08 5.63 -2.73
CA LEU A 171 0.19 5.37 -3.39
C LEU A 171 0.66 6.66 -4.07
N LEU A 172 1.87 7.09 -3.76
CA LEU A 172 2.57 8.14 -4.48
C LEU A 172 3.70 7.49 -5.28
N ARG A 173 3.61 7.56 -6.60
CA ARG A 173 4.56 6.96 -7.55
C ARG A 173 4.82 7.95 -8.68
N GLU A 174 6.09 8.21 -9.00
CA GLU A 174 6.50 9.06 -10.13
C GLU A 174 5.87 10.47 -10.15
N GLY A 175 5.54 11.01 -8.96
CA GLY A 175 4.93 12.33 -8.82
C GLY A 175 3.41 12.35 -9.00
N GLU A 176 2.79 11.21 -9.14
CA GLU A 176 1.34 11.04 -9.14
C GLU A 176 0.85 10.46 -7.81
N ILE A 177 -0.43 10.64 -7.50
CA ILE A 177 -1.10 10.08 -6.32
C ILE A 177 -2.32 9.28 -6.74
N GLU A 178 -2.44 8.08 -6.20
CA GLU A 178 -3.59 7.21 -6.36
C GLU A 178 -4.18 6.89 -4.98
N GLN A 179 -5.48 7.09 -4.80
CA GLN A 179 -6.17 6.62 -3.60
C GLN A 179 -6.45 5.12 -3.75
N ILE A 180 -5.83 4.32 -2.87
CA ILE A 180 -5.98 2.85 -2.85
C ILE A 180 -7.34 2.46 -2.28
N THR A 181 -7.74 3.09 -1.16
CA THR A 181 -8.97 2.77 -0.44
C THR A 181 -10.16 3.57 -0.97
N ARG A 182 -11.35 3.03 -0.76
CA ARG A 182 -12.60 3.73 -1.01
C ARG A 182 -13.28 4.04 0.31
N ASP A 183 -13.67 5.30 0.52
CA ASP A 183 -14.31 5.72 1.76
C ASP A 183 -15.65 5.00 1.96
N HIS A 184 -15.87 4.47 3.16
CA HIS A 184 -17.16 3.98 3.62
C HIS A 184 -17.96 5.13 4.25
N SER A 185 -18.34 6.09 3.41
CA SER A 185 -19.15 7.24 3.79
C SER A 185 -20.40 7.35 2.92
N TRP A 186 -21.45 7.94 3.46
CA TRP A 186 -22.69 8.12 2.74
C TRP A 186 -22.49 8.86 1.41
N VAL A 187 -21.65 9.92 1.41
CA VAL A 187 -21.38 10.69 0.19
C VAL A 187 -20.62 9.87 -0.84
N ALA A 188 -19.64 9.03 -0.44
CA ALA A 188 -18.92 8.16 -1.35
C ALA A 188 -19.84 7.12 -2.01
N GLU A 189 -20.79 6.58 -1.26
CA GLU A 189 -21.82 5.70 -1.81
C GLU A 189 -22.72 6.41 -2.81
N GLN A 190 -23.16 7.65 -2.51
CA GLN A 190 -23.99 8.43 -3.44
C GLN A 190 -23.23 8.78 -4.73
N VAL A 191 -21.94 9.08 -4.65
CA VAL A 191 -21.10 9.31 -5.83
C VAL A 191 -20.99 8.05 -6.66
N SER A 192 -20.78 6.90 -6.05
CA SER A 192 -20.68 5.63 -6.79
C SER A 192 -21.95 5.22 -7.51
N MET A 193 -23.09 5.56 -6.93
CA MET A 193 -24.42 5.35 -7.54
C MET A 193 -24.76 6.40 -8.61
N GLY A 194 -23.88 7.41 -8.82
CA GLY A 194 -24.12 8.52 -9.74
C GLY A 194 -25.16 9.53 -9.25
N ALA A 195 -25.59 9.44 -7.98
CA ALA A 195 -26.56 10.35 -7.39
C ALA A 195 -25.95 11.73 -7.02
N LEU A 196 -24.67 11.76 -6.72
CA LEU A 196 -23.89 12.98 -6.48
C LEU A 196 -22.64 13.02 -7.35
N THR A 197 -22.23 14.22 -7.75
CA THR A 197 -20.87 14.44 -8.28
C THR A 197 -19.88 14.54 -7.11
N LEU A 198 -18.58 14.35 -7.37
CA LEU A 198 -17.53 14.55 -6.37
C LEU A 198 -17.60 15.94 -5.73
N GLN A 199 -17.84 16.98 -6.54
CA GLN A 199 -17.95 18.33 -6.06
C GLN A 199 -19.17 18.54 -5.14
N GLN A 200 -20.31 17.90 -5.44
CA GLN A 200 -21.49 17.94 -4.56
C GLN A 200 -21.25 17.17 -3.27
N ALA A 201 -20.52 16.05 -3.31
CA ALA A 201 -20.14 15.28 -2.14
C ALA A 201 -19.28 16.09 -1.17
N GLN A 202 -18.25 16.79 -1.65
CA GLN A 202 -17.38 17.65 -0.84
C GLN A 202 -18.13 18.76 -0.12
N LEU A 203 -19.16 19.33 -0.76
CA LEU A 203 -19.99 20.40 -0.19
C LEU A 203 -21.18 19.89 0.64
N SER A 204 -21.39 18.57 0.70
CA SER A 204 -22.52 17.97 1.40
C SER A 204 -22.42 18.16 2.92
N PRO A 205 -23.50 18.51 3.61
CA PRO A 205 -23.54 18.49 5.07
C PRO A 205 -23.41 17.08 5.65
N PHE A 206 -23.59 16.05 4.83
CA PHE A 206 -23.52 14.62 5.19
C PHE A 206 -22.17 13.98 4.87
N ARG A 207 -21.13 14.79 4.52
CA ARG A 207 -19.83 14.26 4.11
C ARG A 207 -19.11 13.44 5.18
N ASN A 208 -19.36 13.72 6.47
CA ASN A 208 -18.75 13.02 7.60
C ASN A 208 -19.62 11.86 8.13
N ILE A 209 -20.66 11.41 7.39
CA ILE A 209 -21.47 10.26 7.82
C ILE A 209 -20.77 8.99 7.34
N ILE A 210 -20.17 8.27 8.28
CA ILE A 210 -19.53 6.98 8.07
C ILE A 210 -20.60 5.88 8.03
N THR A 211 -20.55 5.02 7.03
CA THR A 211 -21.50 3.92 6.82
C THR A 211 -20.99 2.58 7.33
N ARG A 212 -19.67 2.44 7.51
CA ARG A 212 -19.04 1.22 8.01
C ARG A 212 -17.85 1.59 8.90
N SER A 213 -17.84 1.04 10.12
CA SER A 213 -16.78 1.26 11.12
C SER A 213 -16.63 0.06 12.06
N ILE A 214 -15.50 -0.03 12.73
CA ILE A 214 -15.20 -1.06 13.72
C ILE A 214 -15.92 -0.74 15.02
N GLY A 215 -16.61 -1.73 15.62
CA GLY A 215 -17.23 -1.65 16.94
C GLY A 215 -18.66 -1.10 16.97
N THR A 216 -19.20 -0.62 15.85
CA THR A 216 -20.57 -0.06 15.79
C THR A 216 -21.64 -1.11 15.47
N GLN A 217 -21.25 -2.23 14.89
CA GLN A 217 -22.12 -3.35 14.54
C GLN A 217 -21.50 -4.68 15.00
N PRO A 218 -22.31 -5.73 15.24
CA PRO A 218 -21.79 -7.03 15.72
C PRO A 218 -20.81 -7.67 14.73
N ASN A 219 -20.96 -7.43 13.43
CA ASN A 219 -20.09 -7.94 12.38
C ASN A 219 -19.63 -6.79 11.48
N VAL A 220 -18.40 -6.89 10.99
CA VAL A 220 -17.82 -5.95 10.04
C VAL A 220 -17.09 -6.72 8.94
N GLU A 221 -17.23 -6.24 7.72
CA GLU A 221 -16.50 -6.75 6.57
C GLU A 221 -15.56 -5.65 6.07
N PRO A 222 -14.23 -5.82 6.23
CA PRO A 222 -13.26 -4.88 5.64
C PRO A 222 -13.14 -5.09 4.13
N ASP A 223 -12.87 -4.02 3.41
CA ASP A 223 -12.44 -4.11 2.02
C ASP A 223 -10.95 -4.43 1.95
N PHE A 224 -10.53 -5.25 0.96
CA PHE A 224 -9.14 -5.63 0.74
C PHE A 224 -8.64 -5.11 -0.60
N TYR A 225 -7.40 -4.59 -0.59
CA TYR A 225 -6.72 -4.12 -1.80
C TYR A 225 -5.31 -4.70 -1.84
N LEU A 226 -4.80 -4.93 -3.05
CA LEU A 226 -3.45 -5.40 -3.30
C LEU A 226 -2.72 -4.41 -4.18
N VAL A 227 -1.56 -3.97 -3.74
CA VAL A 227 -0.67 -3.07 -4.49
C VAL A 227 0.67 -3.76 -4.71
N GLU A 228 1.09 -3.88 -5.95
CA GLU A 228 2.47 -4.26 -6.29
C GLU A 228 3.37 -3.03 -6.11
N LEU A 229 4.41 -3.19 -5.30
CA LEU A 229 5.31 -2.10 -4.94
C LEU A 229 6.51 -2.03 -5.87
N HIS A 230 6.97 -0.83 -6.11
CA HIS A 230 8.21 -0.55 -6.84
C HIS A 230 9.16 0.25 -5.94
N GLU A 231 10.45 0.18 -6.25
CA GLU A 231 11.44 1.05 -5.63
C GLU A 231 11.10 2.53 -5.90
N GLY A 232 11.18 3.34 -4.86
CA GLY A 232 10.81 4.75 -4.92
C GLY A 232 9.35 5.05 -4.64
N ASP A 233 8.49 4.03 -4.47
CA ASP A 233 7.12 4.24 -4.04
C ASP A 233 7.06 4.83 -2.64
N ARG A 234 6.05 5.65 -2.41
CA ARG A 234 5.67 6.14 -1.09
C ARG A 234 4.22 5.78 -0.81
N ILE A 235 3.98 5.08 0.28
CA ILE A 235 2.63 4.79 0.78
C ILE A 235 2.30 5.78 1.89
N LEU A 236 1.10 6.35 1.84
CA LEU A 236 0.58 7.25 2.85
C LEU A 236 -0.72 6.65 3.42
N LEU A 237 -0.77 6.44 4.74
CA LEU A 237 -1.99 6.16 5.49
C LEU A 237 -2.33 7.40 6.31
N CYS A 238 -3.60 7.82 6.32
CA CYS A 238 -3.99 9.01 7.08
C CYS A 238 -5.45 8.96 7.55
N SER A 239 -5.76 9.69 8.63
CA SER A 239 -7.13 9.99 9.05
C SER A 239 -7.74 11.09 8.18
N ASP A 240 -9.05 11.30 8.33
CA ASP A 240 -9.83 12.32 7.62
C ASP A 240 -9.41 13.75 7.97
N GLY A 241 -8.80 13.96 9.14
CA GLY A 241 -8.25 15.26 9.54
C GLY A 241 -7.16 15.78 8.60
N LEU A 242 -6.42 14.90 7.89
CA LEU A 242 -5.53 15.33 6.83
C LEU A 242 -6.31 15.72 5.58
N THR A 243 -7.17 14.83 5.09
CA THR A 243 -7.87 14.97 3.81
C THR A 243 -9.03 15.97 3.85
N GLY A 244 -9.48 16.34 5.06
CA GLY A 244 -10.39 17.46 5.29
C GLY A 244 -9.77 18.84 5.07
N HIS A 245 -8.44 18.92 4.97
CA HIS A 245 -7.68 20.18 4.82
C HIS A 245 -6.74 20.19 3.62
N LEU A 246 -6.29 19.04 3.12
CA LEU A 246 -5.40 18.90 1.97
C LEU A 246 -6.08 18.08 0.87
N GLU A 247 -6.15 18.68 -0.32
CA GLU A 247 -6.56 17.96 -1.52
C GLU A 247 -5.41 17.07 -2.04
N PRO A 248 -5.68 16.07 -2.89
CA PRO A 248 -4.65 15.17 -3.43
C PRO A 248 -3.45 15.91 -4.05
N GLU A 249 -3.69 17.01 -4.77
CA GLU A 249 -2.65 17.83 -5.38
C GLU A 249 -1.71 18.48 -4.36
N ASP A 250 -2.24 18.88 -3.19
CA ASP A 250 -1.43 19.37 -2.08
C ASP A 250 -0.55 18.27 -1.50
N ILE A 251 -1.11 17.07 -1.34
CA ILE A 251 -0.37 15.90 -0.84
C ILE A 251 0.77 15.55 -1.80
N VAL A 252 0.53 15.50 -3.11
CA VAL A 252 1.58 15.28 -4.12
C VAL A 252 2.68 16.33 -4.00
N ARG A 253 2.32 17.59 -3.93
CA ARG A 253 3.29 18.70 -3.83
C ARG A 253 4.14 18.62 -2.57
N LEU A 254 3.55 18.24 -1.44
CA LEU A 254 4.22 18.19 -0.13
C LEU A 254 4.95 16.88 0.12
N ALA A 255 4.44 15.76 -0.39
CA ALA A 255 4.95 14.43 -0.11
C ALA A 255 5.57 13.72 -1.33
N GLY A 256 5.16 14.04 -2.56
CA GLY A 256 5.66 13.43 -3.79
C GLY A 256 6.88 14.13 -4.41
N SER A 257 7.28 15.30 -3.88
CA SER A 257 8.42 16.03 -4.43
C SER A 257 9.77 15.37 -4.07
N GLN A 258 10.77 15.53 -4.95
CA GLN A 258 12.12 15.01 -4.70
C GLN A 258 12.73 15.53 -3.38
N SER A 259 12.41 16.76 -2.98
CA SER A 259 12.85 17.33 -1.72
C SER A 259 12.20 16.64 -0.51
N ALA A 260 10.92 16.27 -0.60
CA ALA A 260 10.21 15.54 0.44
C ALA A 260 10.70 14.10 0.57
N ILE A 261 11.00 13.44 -0.55
CA ILE A 261 11.59 12.10 -0.59
C ILE A 261 12.98 12.15 0.08
N SER A 262 13.83 13.12 -0.28
CA SER A 262 15.16 13.28 0.32
C SER A 262 15.14 13.64 1.80
N ALA A 263 14.10 14.35 2.27
CA ALA A 263 13.92 14.69 3.69
C ALA A 263 13.49 13.48 4.54
N GLY A 264 12.95 12.46 3.90
CA GLY A 264 12.47 11.23 4.53
C GLY A 264 11.04 11.30 5.05
N PRO A 265 10.46 10.12 5.40
CA PRO A 265 9.05 9.98 5.71
C PRO A 265 8.63 10.73 6.99
N SER A 266 9.48 10.77 8.03
CA SER A 266 9.15 11.44 9.28
C SER A 266 9.03 12.96 9.11
N VAL A 267 9.96 13.59 8.37
CA VAL A 267 9.92 15.04 8.11
C VAL A 267 8.71 15.38 7.22
N THR A 268 8.43 14.54 6.25
CA THR A 268 7.26 14.69 5.37
C THR A 268 5.94 14.58 6.15
N ALA A 269 5.80 13.58 7.05
CA ALA A 269 4.63 13.44 7.90
C ALA A 269 4.40 14.66 8.79
N MET A 270 5.48 15.19 9.41
CA MET A 270 5.41 16.43 10.19
C MET A 270 4.93 17.61 9.34
N LYS A 271 5.45 17.76 8.12
CA LYS A 271 5.07 18.87 7.24
C LYS A 271 3.62 18.80 6.77
N LEU A 272 3.11 17.61 6.46
CA LEU A 272 1.70 17.41 6.10
C LEU A 272 0.78 17.82 7.25
N VAL A 273 1.08 17.37 8.47
CA VAL A 273 0.33 17.73 9.69
C VAL A 273 0.40 19.22 9.98
N GLU A 274 1.58 19.84 9.85
CA GLU A 274 1.75 21.29 10.04
C GLU A 274 0.86 22.08 9.07
N VAL A 275 0.88 21.76 7.77
CA VAL A 275 0.07 22.45 6.78
C VAL A 275 -1.43 22.24 7.00
N ALA A 276 -1.85 21.04 7.41
CA ALA A 276 -3.25 20.78 7.76
C ALA A 276 -3.70 21.63 8.96
N ASN A 277 -2.85 21.78 9.98
CA ASN A 277 -3.08 22.66 11.12
C ASN A 277 -3.15 24.15 10.70
N GLU A 278 -2.24 24.61 9.85
CA GLU A 278 -2.26 25.97 9.30
C GLU A 278 -3.56 26.28 8.53
N ARG A 279 -4.18 25.27 7.92
CA ARG A 279 -5.47 25.38 7.21
C ARG A 279 -6.69 25.22 8.11
N GLY A 280 -6.47 25.13 9.41
CA GLY A 280 -7.55 25.18 10.40
C GLY A 280 -7.51 24.08 11.44
N GLY A 281 -6.94 22.89 11.13
CA GLY A 281 -6.76 21.80 12.08
C GLY A 281 -8.03 21.46 12.86
N ARG A 282 -9.13 21.25 12.16
CA ARG A 282 -10.47 21.12 12.80
C ARG A 282 -10.67 19.80 13.50
N ASP A 283 -9.85 18.80 13.14
CA ASP A 283 -9.89 17.45 13.69
C ASP A 283 -8.51 16.99 14.13
N ASN A 284 -8.44 15.81 14.75
CA ASN A 284 -7.19 15.09 14.95
C ASN A 284 -6.57 14.74 13.60
N ILE A 285 -5.27 14.83 13.47
CA ILE A 285 -4.58 14.64 12.18
C ILE A 285 -3.52 13.57 12.38
N THR A 286 -3.68 12.45 11.69
CA THR A 286 -2.73 11.34 11.76
C THR A 286 -2.24 10.96 10.38
N VAL A 287 -0.93 10.81 10.26
CA VAL A 287 -0.22 10.48 9.02
C VAL A 287 0.83 9.42 9.32
N LEU A 288 0.86 8.35 8.54
CA LEU A 288 1.90 7.33 8.53
C LEU A 288 2.37 7.14 7.09
N ILE A 289 3.69 7.21 6.87
CA ILE A 289 4.33 7.13 5.56
C ILE A 289 5.33 5.97 5.55
N LEU A 290 5.31 5.22 4.45
CA LEU A 290 6.28 4.17 4.13
C LEU A 290 7.00 4.58 2.84
N ASP A 291 8.32 4.70 2.88
CA ASP A 291 9.16 4.88 1.70
C ASP A 291 9.79 3.55 1.30
N ILE A 292 9.48 3.06 0.13
CA ILE A 292 10.04 1.82 -0.42
C ILE A 292 11.40 2.16 -1.04
N LEU A 293 12.48 1.71 -0.39
CA LEU A 293 13.84 2.06 -0.81
C LEU A 293 14.42 1.10 -1.83
N GLU A 294 14.21 -0.21 -1.60
CA GLU A 294 14.88 -1.26 -2.34
C GLU A 294 14.06 -2.55 -2.26
N ILE A 295 14.00 -3.29 -3.34
CA ILE A 295 13.32 -4.59 -3.42
C ILE A 295 14.36 -5.59 -3.93
N GLU A 296 14.97 -6.34 -3.02
CA GLU A 296 15.95 -7.38 -3.32
C GLU A 296 15.24 -8.70 -3.58
N HIS A 297 15.26 -9.19 -4.82
CA HIS A 297 14.79 -10.52 -5.16
C HIS A 297 15.88 -11.56 -4.85
N GLN A 298 15.55 -12.58 -4.07
CA GLN A 298 16.45 -13.69 -3.88
C GLN A 298 16.49 -14.49 -5.18
N GLU A 299 17.67 -14.53 -5.83
CA GLU A 299 17.89 -15.45 -6.95
C GLU A 299 17.66 -16.88 -6.44
N ASN A 300 16.73 -17.60 -7.05
CA ASN A 300 16.45 -18.99 -6.71
C ASN A 300 17.74 -19.81 -6.88
N ALA A 301 18.25 -20.34 -5.79
CA ALA A 301 19.43 -21.23 -5.80
C ALA A 301 19.23 -22.42 -6.76
N GLU A 302 17.99 -22.83 -7.03
CA GLU A 302 17.66 -23.87 -8.03
C GLU A 302 17.89 -23.44 -9.48
N GLU A 303 17.78 -22.15 -9.82
CA GLU A 303 18.15 -21.66 -11.17
C GLU A 303 19.66 -21.63 -11.36
N LEU A 304 20.41 -21.28 -10.32
CA LEU A 304 21.88 -21.32 -10.34
C LEU A 304 22.42 -22.75 -10.42
N GLU A 305 21.82 -23.72 -9.71
CA GLU A 305 22.17 -25.14 -9.87
C GLU A 305 21.83 -25.66 -11.26
N ASN A 306 20.72 -25.28 -11.86
CA ASN A 306 20.34 -25.67 -13.23
C ASN A 306 21.23 -25.01 -14.30
N LEU A 307 21.76 -23.81 -14.07
CA LEU A 307 22.74 -23.18 -14.95
C LEU A 307 24.14 -23.81 -14.82
N GLN A 308 24.51 -24.28 -13.63
CA GLN A 308 25.77 -24.98 -13.41
C GLN A 308 25.72 -26.46 -13.84
N ALA A 309 24.52 -27.07 -13.93
CA ALA A 309 24.32 -28.45 -14.32
C ALA A 309 24.23 -28.68 -15.84
N LYS A 310 24.40 -27.65 -16.70
CA LYS A 310 24.58 -27.87 -18.14
C LYS A 310 25.99 -28.41 -18.39
N PRO A 311 26.16 -29.68 -18.81
CA PRO A 311 27.49 -30.17 -19.17
C PRO A 311 28.01 -29.36 -20.34
N LEU A 312 29.24 -28.86 -20.21
CA LEU A 312 30.03 -28.37 -21.34
C LEU A 312 30.11 -29.51 -22.38
N THR A 313 29.34 -29.39 -23.43
CA THR A 313 29.52 -30.24 -24.61
C THR A 313 30.85 -29.86 -25.21
N LEU A 314 31.88 -30.61 -24.90
CA LEU A 314 33.15 -30.57 -25.66
C LEU A 314 32.82 -30.85 -27.10
N LEU A 315 33.10 -29.90 -27.96
CA LEU A 315 33.17 -30.10 -29.40
C LEU A 315 34.33 -31.06 -29.63
N ASN A 316 34.03 -32.31 -29.90
CA ASN A 316 35.01 -33.26 -30.45
C ASN A 316 35.30 -32.84 -31.89
N GLU A 317 36.49 -32.34 -32.11
CA GLU A 317 37.15 -32.40 -33.41
C GLU A 317 37.49 -33.87 -33.67
N ASP A 318 36.75 -34.50 -34.57
CA ASP A 318 37.15 -35.72 -35.30
C ASP A 318 36.27 -35.80 -36.55
N GLU A 319 36.79 -35.31 -37.65
CA GLU A 319 36.48 -35.82 -39.00
C GLU A 319 37.77 -36.01 -39.76
N GLU A 320 38.20 -37.27 -39.74
CA GLU A 320 39.18 -37.83 -40.67
C GLU A 320 38.58 -37.99 -42.07
N GLU A 321 39.43 -37.60 -43.05
CA GLU A 321 39.72 -38.23 -44.33
C GLU A 321 38.60 -38.71 -45.28
N SER A 322 38.63 -38.15 -46.47
CA SER A 322 38.75 -38.96 -47.70
C SER A 322 39.23 -38.14 -48.90
N GLU A 323 40.44 -38.48 -49.34
CA GLU A 323 40.99 -38.58 -50.70
C GLU A 323 40.22 -37.97 -51.87
N THR A 324 40.87 -37.12 -52.66
CA THR A 324 41.51 -37.55 -53.95
C THR A 324 42.22 -36.37 -54.67
N ASN A 325 43.51 -36.67 -55.02
CA ASN A 325 44.26 -36.37 -56.22
C ASN A 325 43.99 -35.10 -57.05
N SER A 326 44.95 -34.27 -57.20
CA SER A 326 45.88 -34.24 -58.32
C SER A 326 46.64 -32.91 -58.49
N THR A 327 47.95 -33.09 -58.57
CA THR A 327 48.94 -32.41 -59.49
C THR A 327 49.18 -30.94 -59.41
N GLU A 328 50.45 -30.73 -59.10
CA GLU A 328 51.49 -29.93 -59.82
C GLU A 328 51.78 -28.49 -59.46
N ASN A 329 53.06 -28.34 -59.09
CA ASN A 329 54.03 -27.24 -59.44
C ASN A 329 53.85 -25.89 -58.75
N GLY A 330 54.75 -25.47 -57.91
CA GLY A 330 56.09 -25.07 -58.22
C GLY A 330 56.45 -23.78 -57.45
N HIS A 331 57.64 -23.82 -56.85
CA HIS A 331 58.56 -22.68 -56.61
C HIS A 331 58.05 -21.57 -55.63
N ASP A 332 58.74 -21.19 -54.72
CA ASP A 332 60.11 -20.95 -54.27
C ASP A 332 60.13 -19.81 -53.21
N ARG A 333 60.99 -19.99 -52.24
CA ARG A 333 61.72 -18.96 -51.46
C ARG A 333 60.99 -17.92 -50.64
N SER A 334 61.15 -18.09 -49.39
CA SER A 334 62.20 -17.49 -48.52
C SER A 334 61.78 -16.22 -47.76
N LEU A 335 62.10 -16.31 -46.55
CA LEU A 335 62.87 -15.44 -45.68
C LEU A 335 62.17 -14.44 -44.77
N PHE A 336 62.50 -14.69 -43.49
CA PHE A 336 62.77 -13.69 -42.43
C PHE A 336 61.60 -12.76 -42.00
N GLY A 337 61.40 -12.49 -40.81
CA GLY A 337 62.16 -12.45 -39.58
C GLY A 337 61.32 -11.85 -38.51
N SER A 338 61.51 -12.35 -37.38
CA SER A 338 61.72 -11.83 -36.02
C SER A 338 61.24 -10.45 -35.60
N VAL A 339 60.73 -10.47 -34.36
CA VAL A 339 61.03 -9.50 -33.28
C VAL A 339 60.24 -8.19 -33.37
N ILE A 340 59.41 -7.82 -32.46
CA ILE A 340 59.50 -7.61 -30.98
C ILE A 340 58.11 -7.76 -30.41
#